data_f6043fec07bec23066b60b888a89b9e0
#
_entry.id   f6043fec07bec23066b60b888a89b9e0
#
_cell.length_a   1.000
_cell.length_b   1.000
_cell.length_c   1.000
_cell.angle_alpha   90.00
_cell.angle_beta   90.00
_cell.angle_gamma   90.00
#
_symmetry.space_group_name_H-M   'P 1'
#
loop_
_entity.id
_entity.type
_entity.pdbx_description
1 polymer ?
#
loop_
_entity_poly.entity_id
_entity_poly.type
_entity_poly.pdbx_seq_one_letter_code
_entity_poly.pdbx_strand_id
1 'polypeptide(L)'
;SHGDSRWSCRNQGASCQRSPPPGRLSDQPSVAGLRAVSTAAFPKRYRLIKTDEYSSVFGFRRVLKSRHFLLHYRPRSPEEVPGARLGLVVAKRFLRRSVDRNLVRRLAREQFRLMRACLRSSDFVLRLAVRPPVLDRQAMAQEIRGLLSKAALPPR
;
A
#
# COMPACT_ATOMS: atom_id res chain seq x y z
N SER A 1 -34.43 36.47 49.40
CA SER A 1 -33.58 37.64 49.71
C SER A 1 -32.34 37.65 48.79
N HIS A 2 -32.34 38.57 47.87
CA HIS A 2 -31.28 39.53 47.50
C HIS A 2 -30.00 38.91 46.94
N GLY A 3 -29.46 39.28 45.81
CA GLY A 3 -29.41 40.57 45.21
C GLY A 3 -28.84 40.52 43.79
N ASP A 4 -29.33 41.47 43.07
CA ASP A 4 -28.84 41.97 41.81
C ASP A 4 -27.37 42.36 41.80
N SER A 5 -26.68 42.08 40.73
CA SER A 5 -25.53 42.90 40.33
C SER A 5 -25.41 42.89 38.81
N ARG A 6 -26.06 43.89 38.22
CA ARG A 6 -25.78 44.42 36.89
C ARG A 6 -24.31 44.82 36.80
N TRP A 7 -23.63 44.28 35.80
CA TRP A 7 -22.43 44.94 35.29
C TRP A 7 -22.70 45.50 33.89
N SER A 8 -23.08 46.76 33.95
CA SER A 8 -23.02 47.67 32.82
C SER A 8 -21.56 48.14 32.70
N CYS A 9 -20.86 47.80 31.67
CA CYS A 9 -19.65 48.50 31.26
C CYS A 9 -19.84 49.06 29.86
N ARG A 10 -20.04 50.36 29.94
CA ARG A 10 -20.11 51.35 28.88
C ARG A 10 -18.76 51.41 28.14
N ASN A 11 -18.87 51.26 26.85
CA ASN A 11 -18.19 51.96 25.78
C ASN A 11 -17.05 52.92 26.19
N GLN A 12 -15.81 52.55 25.83
CA GLN A 12 -14.80 53.54 25.43
C GLN A 12 -13.80 52.88 24.49
N GLY A 13 -13.68 53.46 23.30
CA GLY A 13 -12.80 53.08 22.25
C GLY A 13 -11.33 53.23 22.63
N ALA A 14 -10.58 52.23 22.34
CA ALA A 14 -9.16 52.34 22.16
C ALA A 14 -8.75 51.34 21.06
N SER A 15 -8.44 51.88 19.93
CA SER A 15 -7.80 51.22 18.82
C SER A 15 -6.45 50.68 19.27
N CYS A 16 -6.38 49.41 19.59
CA CYS A 16 -5.14 48.68 19.70
C CYS A 16 -4.78 48.11 18.35
N GLN A 17 -4.04 48.87 17.58
CA GLN A 17 -3.29 48.38 16.44
C GLN A 17 -2.23 47.42 16.97
N ARG A 18 -2.49 46.12 16.89
CA ARG A 18 -1.44 45.12 17.08
C ARG A 18 -0.68 45.02 15.77
N SER A 19 0.50 45.58 15.81
CA SER A 19 1.53 45.35 14.81
C SER A 19 1.78 43.86 14.68
N PRO A 20 1.86 43.29 13.46
CA PRO A 20 2.24 41.91 13.28
C PRO A 20 3.70 41.72 13.74
N PRO A 21 4.04 40.63 14.40
CA PRO A 21 5.40 40.34 14.75
C PRO A 21 6.26 40.16 13.49
N PRO A 22 7.54 40.58 13.53
CA PRO A 22 8.45 40.45 12.39
C PRO A 22 8.63 38.99 12.05
N GLY A 23 8.60 38.71 10.72
CA GLY A 23 8.66 37.43 10.14
C GLY A 23 9.75 36.53 10.70
N ARG A 24 9.35 35.37 11.19
CA ARG A 24 10.23 34.22 11.23
C ARG A 24 10.30 33.68 9.81
N LEU A 25 11.39 33.93 9.17
CA LEU A 25 11.90 33.09 8.10
C LEU A 25 12.13 31.71 8.71
N SER A 26 11.12 30.87 8.70
CA SER A 26 11.30 29.45 8.85
C SER A 26 11.74 28.94 7.49
N ASP A 27 13.04 28.92 7.30
CA ASP A 27 13.69 28.02 6.36
C ASP A 27 13.38 26.59 6.83
N GLN A 28 12.22 26.11 6.44
CA GLN A 28 11.96 24.70 6.46
C GLN A 28 12.53 24.16 5.16
N PRO A 29 13.55 23.28 5.22
CA PRO A 29 13.95 22.54 4.05
C PRO A 29 12.71 21.77 3.59
N SER A 30 12.24 22.14 2.43
CA SER A 30 11.23 21.39 1.69
C SER A 30 11.73 19.97 1.56
N VAL A 31 11.30 19.09 2.45
CA VAL A 31 11.34 17.66 2.23
C VAL A 31 10.31 17.31 1.13
N ALA A 32 10.57 17.86 -0.05
CA ALA A 32 9.93 17.44 -1.27
C ALA A 32 10.45 16.04 -1.61
N GLY A 33 9.87 15.03 -0.96
CA GLY A 33 10.29 13.65 -1.19
C GLY A 33 9.41 12.60 -0.54
N LEU A 34 8.76 12.90 0.55
CA LEU A 34 7.69 12.05 1.08
C LEU A 34 6.37 12.50 0.48
N ARG A 35 6.20 12.25 -0.80
CA ARG A 35 4.86 12.25 -1.37
C ARG A 35 4.01 11.34 -0.51
N ALA A 36 3.07 11.97 0.18
CA ALA A 36 1.97 11.39 0.88
C ALA A 36 1.71 9.99 0.31
N VAL A 37 1.74 9.00 1.18
CA VAL A 37 1.16 7.70 0.89
C VAL A 37 -0.31 8.00 0.60
N SER A 38 -0.58 8.42 -0.63
CA SER A 38 -1.92 8.59 -1.09
C SER A 38 -2.60 7.27 -0.73
N THR A 39 -3.74 7.37 -0.09
CA THR A 39 -4.68 6.27 0.15
C THR A 39 -5.04 5.66 -1.20
N ALA A 40 -4.06 5.06 -1.84
CA ALA A 40 -4.20 4.51 -3.15
C ALA A 40 -5.04 3.26 -2.99
N ALA A 41 -6.34 3.42 -3.21
CA ALA A 41 -7.19 2.30 -3.53
C ALA A 41 -6.42 1.40 -4.51
N PHE A 42 -6.58 0.09 -4.41
CA PHE A 42 -6.00 -0.86 -5.35
C PHE A 42 -6.94 -0.97 -6.58
N PRO A 43 -6.87 -0.03 -7.54
CA PRO A 43 -7.81 0.04 -8.65
C PRO A 43 -7.65 -1.15 -9.60
N LYS A 44 -8.67 -1.40 -10.40
CA LYS A 44 -8.72 -2.55 -11.32
C LYS A 44 -7.54 -2.61 -12.28
N ARG A 45 -6.99 -1.46 -12.69
CA ARG A 45 -5.82 -1.37 -13.60
C ARG A 45 -4.56 -2.06 -13.09
N TYR A 46 -4.43 -2.23 -11.76
CA TYR A 46 -3.29 -2.93 -11.15
C TYR A 46 -3.58 -4.38 -10.79
N ARG A 47 -4.70 -4.91 -11.25
CA ARG A 47 -5.09 -6.31 -11.02
C ARG A 47 -5.02 -7.09 -12.32
N LEU A 48 -4.49 -8.29 -12.26
CA LEU A 48 -4.65 -9.26 -13.31
C LEU A 48 -6.05 -9.87 -13.17
N ILE A 49 -6.85 -9.79 -14.22
CA ILE A 49 -8.25 -10.23 -14.22
C ILE A 49 -8.46 -11.34 -15.22
N LYS A 50 -7.83 -11.24 -16.39
CA LYS A 50 -8.02 -12.19 -17.50
C LYS A 50 -7.19 -13.46 -17.29
N THR A 51 -7.74 -14.59 -17.65
CA THR A 51 -7.06 -15.90 -17.58
C THR A 51 -5.78 -15.92 -18.42
N ASP A 52 -5.80 -15.29 -19.59
CA ASP A 52 -4.65 -15.21 -20.50
C ASP A 52 -3.46 -14.46 -19.88
N GLU A 53 -3.75 -13.43 -19.07
CA GLU A 53 -2.70 -12.70 -18.32
C GLU A 53 -2.00 -13.62 -17.31
N TYR A 54 -2.76 -14.47 -16.61
CA TYR A 54 -2.19 -15.45 -15.70
C TYR A 54 -1.37 -16.51 -16.44
N SER A 55 -1.89 -17.02 -17.55
CA SER A 55 -1.20 -18.01 -18.40
C SER A 55 0.12 -17.45 -18.91
N SER A 56 0.15 -16.20 -19.34
CA SER A 56 1.36 -15.51 -19.80
C SER A 56 2.42 -15.42 -18.70
N VAL A 57 2.03 -15.08 -17.47
CA VAL A 57 2.96 -14.99 -16.34
C VAL A 57 3.50 -16.37 -15.97
N PHE A 58 2.65 -17.41 -15.98
CA PHE A 58 3.10 -18.78 -15.70
C PHE A 58 4.01 -19.34 -16.81
N GLY A 59 3.73 -19.00 -18.06
CA GLY A 59 4.55 -19.40 -19.22
C GLY A 59 5.98 -18.86 -19.16
N PHE A 60 6.18 -17.71 -18.53
CA PHE A 60 7.51 -17.09 -18.39
C PHE A 60 8.43 -17.82 -17.41
N ARG A 61 7.90 -18.73 -16.59
CA ARG A 61 8.61 -19.64 -15.68
C ARG A 61 9.57 -18.97 -14.68
N ARG A 62 9.55 -17.67 -14.51
CA ARG A 62 10.33 -17.00 -13.44
C ARG A 62 9.55 -17.03 -12.13
N VAL A 63 10.14 -17.63 -11.11
CA VAL A 63 9.49 -17.88 -9.82
C VAL A 63 10.42 -17.57 -8.67
N LEU A 64 9.96 -16.77 -7.73
CA LEU A 64 10.57 -16.59 -6.42
C LEU A 64 9.81 -17.41 -5.40
N LYS A 65 10.52 -18.20 -4.61
CA LYS A 65 9.94 -19.08 -3.60
C LYS A 65 10.13 -18.51 -2.21
N SER A 66 9.13 -18.71 -1.38
CA SER A 66 9.19 -18.49 0.06
C SER A 66 8.62 -19.72 0.78
N ARG A 67 8.51 -19.68 2.10
CA ARG A 67 8.04 -20.80 2.90
C ARG A 67 6.63 -21.27 2.51
N HIS A 68 5.71 -20.34 2.34
CA HIS A 68 4.31 -20.66 2.02
C HIS A 68 3.87 -20.16 0.66
N PHE A 69 4.58 -19.18 0.07
CA PHE A 69 4.19 -18.52 -1.16
C PHE A 69 5.17 -18.73 -2.31
N LEU A 70 4.61 -18.71 -3.52
CA LEU A 70 5.34 -18.61 -4.77
C LEU A 70 4.92 -17.32 -5.46
N LEU A 71 5.90 -16.52 -5.89
CA LEU A 71 5.69 -15.32 -6.67
C LEU A 71 6.22 -15.56 -8.07
N HIS A 72 5.29 -15.72 -9.01
CA HIS A 72 5.60 -15.74 -10.44
C HIS A 72 5.66 -14.31 -10.95
N TYR A 73 6.59 -13.99 -11.83
CA TYR A 73 6.67 -12.67 -12.41
C TYR A 73 7.10 -12.70 -13.87
N ARG A 74 6.54 -11.75 -14.64
CA ARG A 74 6.86 -11.51 -16.05
C ARG A 74 7.20 -10.02 -16.20
N PRO A 75 8.38 -9.66 -16.72
CA PRO A 75 8.64 -8.29 -17.08
C PRO A 75 7.70 -7.89 -18.22
N ARG A 76 7.20 -6.68 -18.18
CA ARG A 76 6.32 -6.13 -19.22
C ARG A 76 7.17 -5.44 -20.29
N SER A 77 6.69 -5.49 -21.51
CA SER A 77 7.29 -4.75 -22.62
C SER A 77 7.14 -3.24 -22.44
N PRO A 78 8.06 -2.43 -22.97
CA PRO A 78 7.98 -0.97 -22.86
C PRO A 78 6.72 -0.39 -23.53
N GLU A 79 6.16 -1.08 -24.50
CA GLU A 79 4.91 -0.72 -25.19
C GLU A 79 3.65 -0.90 -24.35
N GLU A 80 3.72 -1.74 -23.31
CA GLU A 80 2.59 -1.95 -22.40
C GLU A 80 2.49 -0.81 -21.39
N VAL A 81 1.26 -0.51 -20.93
CA VAL A 81 1.02 0.53 -19.92
C VAL A 81 1.94 0.35 -18.72
N PRO A 82 2.75 1.35 -18.36
CA PRO A 82 3.73 1.21 -17.29
C PRO A 82 3.07 0.95 -15.94
N GLY A 83 3.73 0.14 -15.13
CA GLY A 83 3.31 -0.15 -13.76
C GLY A 83 3.24 -1.64 -13.44
N ALA A 84 3.39 -1.93 -12.17
CA ALA A 84 3.28 -3.28 -11.64
C ALA A 84 1.81 -3.68 -11.49
N ARG A 85 1.46 -4.91 -11.86
CA ARG A 85 0.13 -5.50 -11.66
C ARG A 85 0.23 -6.77 -10.82
N LEU A 86 -0.83 -7.06 -10.04
CA LEU A 86 -0.86 -8.20 -9.14
C LEU A 86 -2.06 -9.10 -9.42
N GLY A 87 -1.78 -10.38 -9.63
CA GLY A 87 -2.73 -11.48 -9.59
C GLY A 87 -2.59 -12.30 -8.31
N LEU A 88 -3.67 -12.88 -7.85
CA LEU A 88 -3.70 -13.67 -6.60
C LEU A 88 -4.36 -15.01 -6.83
N VAL A 89 -3.64 -16.08 -6.49
CA VAL A 89 -4.14 -17.46 -6.57
C VAL A 89 -4.10 -18.11 -5.19
N VAL A 90 -5.26 -18.22 -4.55
CA VAL A 90 -5.41 -18.89 -3.25
C VAL A 90 -6.39 -20.04 -3.41
N ALA A 91 -5.87 -21.24 -3.53
CA ALA A 91 -6.67 -22.44 -3.77
C ALA A 91 -7.39 -22.93 -2.51
N LYS A 92 -8.62 -23.46 -2.68
CA LYS A 92 -9.44 -24.04 -1.60
C LYS A 92 -8.73 -25.20 -0.87
N ARG A 93 -7.89 -25.96 -1.57
CA ARG A 93 -7.17 -27.11 -1.00
C ARG A 93 -6.23 -26.72 0.16
N PHE A 94 -5.67 -25.51 0.14
CA PHE A 94 -4.78 -25.02 1.20
C PHE A 94 -5.55 -24.31 2.32
N LEU A 95 -6.58 -23.54 1.98
CA LEU A 95 -7.40 -22.80 2.93
C LEU A 95 -8.89 -23.05 2.62
N ARG A 96 -9.52 -23.90 3.43
CA ARG A 96 -10.92 -24.28 3.23
C ARG A 96 -11.87 -23.12 3.48
N ARG A 97 -11.63 -22.34 4.55
CA ARG A 97 -12.49 -21.22 4.94
C ARG A 97 -12.32 -20.03 3.99
N SER A 98 -13.42 -19.44 3.57
CA SER A 98 -13.42 -18.25 2.72
C SER A 98 -12.79 -17.04 3.41
N VAL A 99 -12.99 -16.93 4.73
CA VAL A 99 -12.44 -15.87 5.57
C VAL A 99 -10.91 -15.87 5.50
N ASP A 100 -10.29 -17.04 5.64
CA ASP A 100 -8.84 -17.21 5.60
C ASP A 100 -8.27 -16.83 4.22
N ARG A 101 -8.94 -17.27 3.15
CA ARG A 101 -8.54 -16.89 1.79
C ARG A 101 -8.66 -15.39 1.55
N ASN A 102 -9.70 -14.76 2.08
CA ASN A 102 -9.89 -13.31 1.97
C ASN A 102 -8.85 -12.54 2.78
N LEU A 103 -8.48 -13.05 3.97
CA LEU A 103 -7.41 -12.48 4.77
C LEU A 103 -6.09 -12.46 3.99
N VAL A 104 -5.67 -13.59 3.43
CA VAL A 104 -4.45 -13.68 2.61
C VAL A 104 -4.50 -12.73 1.42
N ARG A 105 -5.63 -12.67 0.73
CA ARG A 105 -5.81 -11.74 -0.41
C ARG A 105 -5.72 -10.28 0.01
N ARG A 106 -6.26 -9.91 1.19
CA ARG A 106 -6.15 -8.55 1.73
C ARG A 106 -4.72 -8.20 2.08
N LEU A 107 -4.01 -9.09 2.78
CA LEU A 107 -2.60 -8.90 3.12
C LEU A 107 -1.74 -8.72 1.87
N ALA A 108 -1.92 -9.58 0.88
CA ALA A 108 -1.16 -9.49 -0.36
C ALA A 108 -1.39 -8.16 -1.10
N ARG A 109 -2.63 -7.71 -1.20
CA ARG A 109 -2.96 -6.41 -1.81
C ARG A 109 -2.34 -5.25 -1.05
N GLU A 110 -2.38 -5.30 0.28
CA GLU A 110 -1.83 -4.25 1.13
C GLU A 110 -0.31 -4.17 0.99
N GLN A 111 0.41 -5.28 1.07
CA GLN A 111 1.86 -5.30 0.88
C GLN A 111 2.26 -4.84 -0.53
N PHE A 112 1.53 -5.29 -1.55
CA PHE A 112 1.76 -4.83 -2.92
C PHE A 112 1.51 -3.33 -3.07
N ARG A 113 0.43 -2.79 -2.49
CA ARG A 113 0.10 -1.37 -2.52
C ARG A 113 1.22 -0.52 -1.95
N LEU A 114 1.77 -0.93 -0.81
CA LEU A 114 2.86 -0.24 -0.13
C LEU A 114 4.17 -0.25 -0.93
N MET A 115 4.45 -1.35 -1.61
CA MET A 115 5.70 -1.55 -2.33
C MET A 115 5.63 -1.19 -3.82
N ARG A 116 4.44 -0.93 -4.36
CA ARG A 116 4.22 -0.73 -5.79
C ARG A 116 5.15 0.29 -6.44
N ALA A 117 5.44 1.39 -5.74
CA ALA A 117 6.32 2.44 -6.24
C ALA A 117 7.77 1.97 -6.47
N CYS A 118 8.19 0.97 -5.70
CA CYS A 118 9.53 0.39 -5.79
C CYS A 118 9.61 -0.79 -6.75
N LEU A 119 8.45 -1.31 -7.21
CA LEU A 119 8.40 -2.45 -8.10
C LEU A 119 8.59 -2.03 -9.55
N ARG A 120 9.32 -2.84 -10.30
CA ARG A 120 9.45 -2.67 -11.75
C ARG A 120 8.12 -2.90 -12.45
N SER A 121 8.00 -2.36 -13.66
CA SER A 121 6.87 -2.65 -14.56
C SER A 121 6.87 -4.14 -14.90
N SER A 122 6.08 -4.92 -14.15
CA SER A 122 6.01 -6.37 -14.28
C SER A 122 4.65 -6.87 -13.82
N ASP A 123 4.25 -7.98 -14.37
CA ASP A 123 3.07 -8.71 -13.94
C ASP A 123 3.48 -9.75 -12.90
N PHE A 124 2.89 -9.66 -11.73
CA PHE A 124 3.15 -10.54 -10.60
C PHE A 124 1.95 -11.43 -10.32
N VAL A 125 2.17 -12.72 -10.09
CA VAL A 125 1.14 -13.65 -9.61
C VAL A 125 1.63 -14.29 -8.32
N LEU A 126 1.00 -13.91 -7.22
CA LEU A 126 1.24 -14.50 -5.92
C LEU A 126 0.34 -15.71 -5.73
N ARG A 127 0.94 -16.87 -5.53
CA ARG A 127 0.26 -18.14 -5.32
C ARG A 127 0.58 -18.69 -3.93
N LEU A 128 -0.43 -19.12 -3.18
CA LEU A 128 -0.23 -19.93 -1.99
C LEU A 128 0.13 -21.35 -2.40
N ALA A 129 1.30 -21.84 -2.00
CA ALA A 129 1.81 -23.16 -2.37
C ALA A 129 1.71 -24.18 -1.24
N VAL A 130 1.88 -23.74 0.00
CA VAL A 130 1.84 -24.59 1.18
C VAL A 130 0.84 -24.04 2.17
N ARG A 131 0.09 -24.91 2.83
CA ARG A 131 -0.82 -24.51 3.91
C ARG A 131 -0.01 -24.05 5.12
N PRO A 132 -0.20 -22.80 5.60
CA PRO A 132 0.43 -22.36 6.84
C PRO A 132 -0.23 -23.08 8.03
N PRO A 133 0.57 -23.56 9.00
CA PRO A 133 0.03 -24.23 10.21
C PRO A 133 -0.80 -23.25 11.05
N VAL A 134 -0.35 -22.01 11.16
CA VAL A 134 -1.04 -20.91 11.82
C VAL A 134 -1.16 -19.74 10.87
N LEU A 135 -2.34 -19.13 10.81
CA LEU A 135 -2.60 -17.92 10.02
C LEU A 135 -2.18 -16.67 10.81
N ASP A 136 -0.89 -16.50 11.00
CA ASP A 136 -0.37 -15.27 11.58
C ASP A 136 -0.28 -14.18 10.50
N ARG A 137 -1.00 -13.08 10.76
CA ARG A 137 -1.07 -11.93 9.85
C ARG A 137 0.28 -11.27 9.63
N GLN A 138 1.06 -11.12 10.71
CA GLN A 138 2.36 -10.44 10.65
C GLN A 138 3.37 -11.29 9.90
N ALA A 139 3.51 -12.56 10.25
CA ALA A 139 4.43 -13.47 9.59
C ALA A 139 4.13 -13.58 8.09
N MET A 140 2.86 -13.72 7.70
CA MET A 140 2.46 -13.77 6.30
C MET A 140 2.71 -12.46 5.55
N ALA A 141 2.43 -11.32 6.19
CA ALA A 141 2.69 -10.02 5.59
C ALA A 141 4.19 -9.79 5.35
N GLN A 142 5.04 -10.16 6.32
CA GLN A 142 6.49 -10.08 6.20
C GLN A 142 7.02 -11.00 5.09
N GLU A 143 6.51 -12.21 4.99
CA GLU A 143 6.88 -13.17 3.96
C GLU A 143 6.54 -12.66 2.56
N ILE A 144 5.32 -12.13 2.36
CA ILE A 144 4.89 -11.52 1.10
C ILE A 144 5.75 -10.30 0.77
N ARG A 145 6.02 -9.45 1.76
CA ARG A 145 6.88 -8.28 1.59
C ARG A 145 8.29 -8.67 1.19
N GLY A 146 8.86 -9.70 1.81
CA GLY A 146 10.18 -10.22 1.46
C GLY A 146 10.27 -10.74 0.03
N LEU A 147 9.21 -11.41 -0.46
CA LEU A 147 9.12 -11.84 -1.86
C LEU A 147 9.07 -10.66 -2.84
N LEU A 148 8.26 -9.65 -2.53
CA LEU A 148 8.14 -8.45 -3.36
C LEU A 148 9.44 -7.64 -3.37
N SER A 149 10.15 -7.54 -2.25
CA SER A 149 11.47 -6.91 -2.18
C SER A 149 12.48 -7.60 -3.08
N LYS A 150 12.51 -8.93 -3.07
CA LYS A 150 13.39 -9.71 -3.96
C LYS A 150 13.05 -9.48 -5.43
N ALA A 151 11.77 -9.31 -5.75
CA ALA A 151 11.31 -9.03 -7.12
C ALA A 151 11.60 -7.57 -7.56
N ALA A 152 11.77 -6.64 -6.62
CA ALA A 152 12.14 -5.25 -6.89
C ALA A 152 13.61 -5.11 -7.29
N LEU A 153 14.47 -6.02 -6.81
CA LEU A 153 15.89 -6.03 -7.16
C LEU A 153 16.09 -6.48 -8.62
N PRO A 154 17.13 -5.96 -9.31
CA PRO A 154 17.49 -6.46 -10.64
C PRO A 154 17.82 -7.96 -10.55
N PRO A 155 17.45 -8.77 -11.55
CA PRO A 155 17.91 -10.15 -11.62
C PRO A 155 19.46 -10.14 -11.72
N ARG A 156 20.09 -10.87 -10.81
CA ARG A 156 21.53 -11.17 -10.91
C ARG A 156 21.77 -12.13 -12.04
#